data_ed85a9c3fdac0abdc94f128199e88bb7
#
_entry.id   ed85a9c3fdac0abdc94f128199e88bb7
#
_cell.length_a   1.000
_cell.length_b   1.000
_cell.length_c   1.000
_cell.angle_alpha   90.00
_cell.angle_beta   90.00
_cell.angle_gamma   90.00
#
_symmetry.space_group_name_H-M   'P 1'
#
loop_
_entity.id
_entity.type
_entity.pdbx_description
1 polymer ?
#
loop_
_entity_poly.entity_id
_entity_poly.type
_entity_poly.pdbx_seq_one_letter_code
_entity_poly.pdbx_strand_id
1 'polypeptide(L)'
;MVSDAQSRLVVGLVGGSHLVNHAYFMLLPPIFGPLKADLGLTDAQLGIALGTVGVVVTALQLPFGSLSDSRSRTSVLAISLTFGALGAMLTATAQSYLWLLVASVVTGIGIAGHHPAHYPLIGTATTPDTRGRAYSVHGFTGALGFAAPPAVVATASTLGVDWRVAIGAIAVVGGVYGAACLLAFDRRVDETITHPTSTEQSGEAPLATRIRNELRTVLASPPILALTVLWFVTSMAGWGIKQYTATLLSVGYPIPDATANFAVSAMLVTGAVLIFAGGWLTDRYSPGPVLVGGYAALVVVASLLALGTLPVLGALALVLVLSATVDGSRPARASLADALSSADSAGKNFGLLTVGISGGAAVAPPVLAVVVERAGVAAAFWVVAGTGVLAIGLTAVVLAVGGSRATESVQLGN
;
A
#
# COMPACT_ATOMS: atom_id res chain seq x y z
N MET A 1 4.01 18.11 -27.42
CA MET A 1 4.74 18.02 -26.13
C MET A 1 3.84 18.57 -25.04
N VAL A 2 3.70 17.85 -23.93
CA VAL A 2 2.91 18.29 -22.77
C VAL A 2 3.62 19.49 -22.13
N SER A 3 2.87 20.57 -21.83
CA SER A 3 3.47 21.74 -21.18
C SER A 3 3.79 21.46 -19.70
N ASP A 4 4.78 22.20 -19.15
CA ASP A 4 5.12 22.07 -17.71
C ASP A 4 3.93 22.39 -16.79
N ALA A 5 3.01 23.26 -17.22
CA ALA A 5 1.81 23.58 -16.47
C ALA A 5 0.84 22.39 -16.41
N GLN A 6 0.64 21.70 -17.54
CA GLN A 6 -0.16 20.47 -17.62
C GLN A 6 0.46 19.36 -16.77
N SER A 7 1.78 19.16 -16.87
CA SER A 7 2.50 18.17 -16.06
C SER A 7 2.30 18.40 -14.57
N ARG A 8 2.52 19.63 -14.07
CA ARG A 8 2.32 20.00 -12.66
C ARG A 8 0.87 19.82 -12.21
N LEU A 9 -0.09 20.19 -13.06
CA LEU A 9 -1.51 20.03 -12.77
C LEU A 9 -1.86 18.54 -12.60
N VAL A 10 -1.50 17.70 -13.56
CA VAL A 10 -1.78 16.24 -13.51
C VAL A 10 -1.11 15.59 -12.32
N VAL A 11 0.18 15.88 -12.07
CA VAL A 11 0.90 15.31 -10.90
C VAL A 11 0.24 15.75 -9.59
N GLY A 12 -0.21 16.98 -9.47
CA GLY A 12 -0.91 17.48 -8.29
C GLY A 12 -2.28 16.80 -8.09
N LEU A 13 -3.09 16.70 -9.15
CA LEU A 13 -4.39 16.03 -9.10
C LEU A 13 -4.26 14.54 -8.78
N VAL A 14 -3.31 13.86 -9.42
CA VAL A 14 -3.03 12.44 -9.16
C VAL A 14 -2.46 12.24 -7.76
N GLY A 15 -1.58 13.12 -7.30
CA GLY A 15 -1.04 13.06 -5.93
C GLY A 15 -2.13 13.19 -4.87
N GLY A 16 -3.02 14.17 -5.00
CA GLY A 16 -4.12 14.33 -4.06
C GLY A 16 -5.12 13.18 -4.11
N SER A 17 -5.44 12.64 -5.30
CA SER A 17 -6.31 11.47 -5.40
C SER A 17 -5.65 10.21 -4.83
N HIS A 18 -4.31 10.11 -4.84
CA HIS A 18 -3.57 9.03 -4.18
C HIS A 18 -3.67 9.11 -2.66
N LEU A 19 -3.54 10.31 -2.10
CA LEU A 19 -3.77 10.55 -0.68
C LEU A 19 -5.17 10.10 -0.27
N VAL A 20 -6.20 10.53 -1.00
CA VAL A 20 -7.60 10.17 -0.73
C VAL A 20 -7.83 8.65 -0.83
N ASN A 21 -7.32 8.01 -1.89
CA ASN A 21 -7.49 6.58 -2.10
C ASN A 21 -6.83 5.75 -0.98
N HIS A 22 -5.63 6.11 -0.55
CA HIS A 22 -4.96 5.42 0.55
C HIS A 22 -5.59 5.72 1.91
N ALA A 23 -6.20 6.89 2.10
CA ALA A 23 -7.04 7.14 3.27
C ALA A 23 -8.22 6.17 3.31
N TYR A 24 -8.89 5.92 2.18
CA TYR A 24 -9.95 4.92 2.12
C TYR A 24 -9.46 3.50 2.42
N PHE A 25 -8.23 3.17 2.05
CA PHE A 25 -7.65 1.85 2.33
C PHE A 25 -7.34 1.64 3.82
N MET A 26 -7.10 2.71 4.58
CA MET A 26 -6.73 2.68 6.00
C MET A 26 -7.90 2.98 6.95
N LEU A 27 -9.17 2.92 6.49
CA LEU A 27 -10.33 3.30 7.32
C LEU A 27 -10.56 2.37 8.51
N LEU A 28 -10.42 1.05 8.31
CA LEU A 28 -10.83 0.05 9.32
C LEU A 28 -9.88 -0.05 10.53
N PRO A 29 -8.54 -0.15 10.37
CA PRO A 29 -7.64 -0.38 11.50
C PRO A 29 -7.81 0.60 12.67
N PRO A 30 -7.92 1.94 12.47
CA PRO A 30 -8.06 2.88 13.58
C PRO A 30 -9.39 2.80 14.33
N ILE A 31 -10.39 2.11 13.78
CA ILE A 31 -11.72 1.95 14.40
C ILE A 31 -12.02 0.51 14.82
N PHE A 32 -11.03 -0.38 14.89
CA PHE A 32 -11.24 -1.76 15.33
C PHE A 32 -11.83 -1.84 16.74
N GLY A 33 -11.33 -1.05 17.69
CA GLY A 33 -11.87 -0.94 19.03
C GLY A 33 -13.36 -0.54 19.05
N PRO A 34 -13.71 0.61 18.47
CA PRO A 34 -15.09 1.05 18.30
C PRO A 34 -16.01 0.04 17.60
N LEU A 35 -15.58 -0.58 16.50
CA LEU A 35 -16.38 -1.61 15.80
C LEU A 35 -16.66 -2.84 16.67
N LYS A 36 -15.68 -3.26 17.47
CA LYS A 36 -15.87 -4.36 18.45
C LYS A 36 -16.85 -3.94 19.54
N ALA A 37 -16.73 -2.74 20.07
CA ALA A 37 -17.61 -2.25 21.12
C ALA A 37 -19.07 -2.05 20.65
N ASP A 38 -19.26 -1.43 19.49
CA ASP A 38 -20.59 -1.04 19.01
C ASP A 38 -21.34 -2.18 18.31
N LEU A 39 -20.64 -3.02 17.56
CA LEU A 39 -21.24 -4.07 16.72
C LEU A 39 -20.94 -5.49 17.20
N GLY A 40 -20.20 -5.66 18.31
CA GLY A 40 -19.84 -6.97 18.86
C GLY A 40 -18.98 -7.81 17.92
N LEU A 41 -18.18 -7.19 17.06
CA LEU A 41 -17.39 -7.90 16.05
C LEU A 41 -16.15 -8.56 16.66
N THR A 42 -15.79 -9.74 16.16
CA THR A 42 -14.54 -10.41 16.51
C THR A 42 -13.36 -9.89 15.67
N ASP A 43 -12.13 -10.17 16.11
CA ASP A 43 -10.93 -9.85 15.34
C ASP A 43 -10.94 -10.58 13.99
N ALA A 44 -11.39 -11.85 13.93
CA ALA A 44 -11.53 -12.60 12.69
C ALA A 44 -12.48 -11.91 11.70
N GLN A 45 -13.63 -11.41 12.16
CA GLN A 45 -14.58 -10.69 11.31
C GLN A 45 -13.98 -9.38 10.76
N LEU A 46 -13.26 -8.63 11.58
CA LEU A 46 -12.57 -7.40 11.15
C LEU A 46 -11.45 -7.71 10.15
N GLY A 47 -10.69 -8.77 10.38
CA GLY A 47 -9.67 -9.24 9.46
C GLY A 47 -10.23 -9.69 8.11
N ILE A 48 -11.37 -10.39 8.11
CA ILE A 48 -12.07 -10.78 6.87
C ILE A 48 -12.57 -9.54 6.13
N ALA A 49 -13.16 -8.55 6.83
CA ALA A 49 -13.62 -7.31 6.21
C ALA A 49 -12.46 -6.57 5.50
N LEU A 50 -11.32 -6.43 6.17
CA LEU A 50 -10.14 -5.80 5.58
C LEU A 50 -9.52 -6.66 4.48
N GLY A 51 -9.47 -7.98 4.64
CA GLY A 51 -9.02 -8.93 3.61
C GLY A 51 -9.90 -8.90 2.36
N THR A 52 -11.22 -8.68 2.53
CA THR A 52 -12.17 -8.51 1.42
C THR A 52 -11.76 -7.32 0.53
N VAL A 53 -11.35 -6.19 1.11
CA VAL A 53 -10.80 -5.08 0.33
C VAL A 53 -9.63 -5.55 -0.52
N GLY A 54 -8.66 -6.26 0.06
CA GLY A 54 -7.47 -6.77 -0.64
C GLY A 54 -7.82 -7.76 -1.76
N VAL A 55 -8.77 -8.66 -1.53
CA VAL A 55 -9.24 -9.62 -2.54
C VAL A 55 -9.89 -8.90 -3.72
N VAL A 56 -10.78 -7.94 -3.46
CA VAL A 56 -11.44 -7.15 -4.53
C VAL A 56 -10.42 -6.34 -5.32
N VAL A 57 -9.45 -5.70 -4.65
CA VAL A 57 -8.34 -4.99 -5.30
C VAL A 57 -7.58 -5.93 -6.23
N THR A 58 -7.17 -7.10 -5.75
CA THR A 58 -6.42 -8.07 -6.54
C THR A 58 -7.22 -8.55 -7.76
N ALA A 59 -8.50 -8.82 -7.59
CA ALA A 59 -9.37 -9.32 -8.66
C ALA A 59 -9.65 -8.29 -9.75
N LEU A 60 -9.80 -7.01 -9.37
CA LEU A 60 -10.22 -5.95 -10.28
C LEU A 60 -9.06 -5.13 -10.86
N GLN A 61 -7.84 -5.26 -10.36
CA GLN A 61 -6.72 -4.45 -10.82
C GLN A 61 -6.40 -4.65 -12.31
N LEU A 62 -6.40 -5.90 -12.79
CA LEU A 62 -6.19 -6.20 -14.22
C LEU A 62 -7.37 -5.78 -15.10
N PRO A 63 -8.65 -6.06 -14.77
CA PRO A 63 -9.80 -5.50 -15.48
C PRO A 63 -9.78 -3.97 -15.60
N PHE A 64 -9.45 -3.26 -14.53
CA PHE A 64 -9.34 -1.81 -14.57
C PHE A 64 -8.13 -1.33 -15.37
N GLY A 65 -7.02 -2.07 -15.36
CA GLY A 65 -5.89 -1.81 -16.26
C GLY A 65 -6.32 -1.87 -17.72
N SER A 66 -6.98 -2.96 -18.12
CA SER A 66 -7.50 -3.11 -19.49
C SER A 66 -8.51 -2.01 -19.86
N LEU A 67 -9.38 -1.60 -18.93
CA LEU A 67 -10.33 -0.52 -19.16
C LEU A 67 -9.63 0.85 -19.33
N SER A 68 -8.58 1.11 -18.52
CA SER A 68 -7.75 2.31 -18.61
C SER A 68 -7.03 2.41 -19.95
N ASP A 69 -6.48 1.28 -20.42
CA ASP A 69 -5.70 1.21 -21.65
C ASP A 69 -6.58 1.19 -22.92
N SER A 70 -7.85 0.73 -22.82
CA SER A 70 -8.73 0.60 -23.98
C SER A 70 -9.74 1.75 -24.14
N ARG A 71 -10.08 2.47 -23.06
CA ARG A 71 -11.11 3.51 -23.12
C ARG A 71 -10.65 4.86 -22.59
N SER A 72 -10.54 4.98 -21.27
CA SER A 72 -10.21 6.28 -20.64
C SER A 72 -9.64 6.07 -19.23
N ARG A 73 -8.49 6.67 -19.00
CA ARG A 73 -7.82 6.71 -17.70
C ARG A 73 -8.64 7.45 -16.65
N THR A 74 -9.29 8.54 -17.07
CA THR A 74 -10.16 9.33 -16.17
C THR A 74 -11.47 8.64 -15.84
N SER A 75 -12.00 7.79 -16.71
CA SER A 75 -13.17 6.96 -16.39
C SER A 75 -12.86 5.97 -15.27
N VAL A 76 -11.69 5.33 -15.32
CA VAL A 76 -11.24 4.43 -14.25
C VAL A 76 -10.96 5.20 -12.96
N LEU A 77 -10.39 6.40 -13.06
CA LEU A 77 -10.20 7.30 -11.92
C LEU A 77 -11.56 7.72 -11.30
N ALA A 78 -12.57 7.97 -12.13
CA ALA A 78 -13.91 8.32 -11.66
C ALA A 78 -14.55 7.16 -10.87
N ILE A 79 -14.45 5.93 -11.37
CA ILE A 79 -14.87 4.73 -10.63
C ILE A 79 -14.12 4.66 -9.29
N SER A 80 -12.80 4.83 -9.32
CA SER A 80 -11.97 4.76 -8.11
C SER A 80 -12.42 5.76 -7.04
N LEU A 81 -12.55 7.03 -7.39
CA LEU A 81 -12.90 8.10 -6.44
C LEU A 81 -14.34 7.98 -5.94
N THR A 82 -15.28 7.63 -6.83
CA THR A 82 -16.69 7.49 -6.46
C THR A 82 -16.93 6.30 -5.55
N PHE A 83 -16.44 5.11 -5.92
CA PHE A 83 -16.63 3.90 -5.12
C PHE A 83 -15.81 3.95 -3.83
N GLY A 84 -14.65 4.60 -3.81
CA GLY A 84 -13.89 4.83 -2.59
C GLY A 84 -14.67 5.70 -1.59
N ALA A 85 -15.21 6.84 -2.03
CA ALA A 85 -16.03 7.72 -1.18
C ALA A 85 -17.32 7.04 -0.70
N LEU A 86 -18.00 6.30 -1.59
CA LEU A 86 -19.19 5.53 -1.24
C LEU A 86 -18.87 4.43 -0.21
N GLY A 87 -17.79 3.68 -0.39
CA GLY A 87 -17.35 2.66 0.56
C GLY A 87 -17.00 3.23 1.93
N ALA A 88 -16.35 4.41 1.97
CA ALA A 88 -16.08 5.13 3.20
C ALA A 88 -17.39 5.59 3.89
N MET A 89 -18.35 6.11 3.13
CA MET A 89 -19.66 6.49 3.67
C MET A 89 -20.43 5.28 4.19
N LEU A 90 -20.43 4.16 3.47
CA LEU A 90 -21.02 2.90 3.94
C LEU A 90 -20.33 2.40 5.21
N THR A 91 -19.02 2.57 5.35
CA THR A 91 -18.30 2.25 6.58
C THR A 91 -18.76 3.12 7.74
N ALA A 92 -18.91 4.44 7.53
CA ALA A 92 -19.38 5.36 8.54
C ALA A 92 -20.81 5.04 9.04
N THR A 93 -21.64 4.46 8.18
CA THR A 93 -23.03 4.09 8.50
C THR A 93 -23.23 2.62 8.84
N ALA A 94 -22.14 1.87 9.08
CA ALA A 94 -22.21 0.43 9.34
C ALA A 94 -22.99 0.12 10.62
N GLN A 95 -23.98 -0.78 10.51
CA GLN A 95 -24.86 -1.22 11.59
C GLN A 95 -24.76 -2.74 11.85
N SER A 96 -24.04 -3.48 11.01
CA SER A 96 -23.86 -4.92 11.12
C SER A 96 -22.61 -5.39 10.41
N TYR A 97 -22.17 -6.61 10.69
CA TYR A 97 -21.07 -7.26 10.00
C TYR A 97 -21.28 -7.36 8.49
N LEU A 98 -22.48 -7.76 8.05
CA LEU A 98 -22.79 -7.86 6.62
C LEU A 98 -22.70 -6.50 5.92
N TRP A 99 -23.17 -5.43 6.58
CA TRP A 99 -23.04 -4.08 6.08
C TRP A 99 -21.57 -3.68 5.90
N LEU A 100 -20.74 -4.01 6.90
CA LEU A 100 -19.31 -3.74 6.84
C LEU A 100 -18.62 -4.50 5.70
N LEU A 101 -19.03 -5.75 5.42
CA LEU A 101 -18.54 -6.52 4.28
C LEU A 101 -18.92 -5.87 2.94
N VAL A 102 -20.17 -5.39 2.80
CA VAL A 102 -20.59 -4.64 1.61
C VAL A 102 -19.76 -3.36 1.46
N ALA A 103 -19.57 -2.60 2.55
CA ALA A 103 -18.71 -1.43 2.55
C ALA A 103 -17.27 -1.77 2.11
N SER A 104 -16.73 -2.90 2.57
CA SER A 104 -15.39 -3.39 2.21
C SER A 104 -15.28 -3.75 0.73
N VAL A 105 -16.30 -4.40 0.15
CA VAL A 105 -16.35 -4.68 -1.30
C VAL A 105 -16.36 -3.38 -2.09
N VAL A 106 -17.24 -2.44 -1.72
CA VAL A 106 -17.37 -1.14 -2.41
C VAL A 106 -16.08 -0.33 -2.32
N THR A 107 -15.45 -0.29 -1.13
CA THR A 107 -14.14 0.32 -0.93
C THR A 107 -13.07 -0.35 -1.81
N GLY A 108 -13.05 -1.68 -1.86
CA GLY A 108 -12.13 -2.45 -2.68
C GLY A 108 -12.25 -2.14 -4.17
N ILE A 109 -13.47 -1.94 -4.70
CA ILE A 109 -13.70 -1.49 -6.08
C ILE A 109 -13.05 -0.12 -6.30
N GLY A 110 -13.25 0.82 -5.37
CA GLY A 110 -12.64 2.15 -5.44
C GLY A 110 -11.11 2.09 -5.44
N ILE A 111 -10.52 1.29 -4.57
CA ILE A 111 -9.05 1.18 -4.46
C ILE A 111 -8.46 0.50 -5.69
N ALA A 112 -9.11 -0.51 -6.26
CA ALA A 112 -8.61 -1.29 -7.39
C ALA A 112 -8.37 -0.46 -8.66
N GLY A 113 -9.19 0.57 -8.93
CA GLY A 113 -9.07 1.43 -10.10
C GLY A 113 -7.94 2.46 -10.03
N HIS A 114 -7.39 2.69 -8.83
CA HIS A 114 -6.48 3.80 -8.58
C HIS A 114 -5.17 3.71 -9.38
N HIS A 115 -4.36 2.68 -9.15
CA HIS A 115 -3.06 2.54 -9.81
C HIS A 115 -3.16 2.34 -11.33
N PRO A 116 -4.12 1.56 -11.85
CA PRO A 116 -4.35 1.47 -13.30
C PRO A 116 -4.64 2.81 -13.99
N ALA A 117 -5.26 3.78 -13.28
CA ALA A 117 -5.47 5.11 -13.81
C ALA A 117 -4.24 6.03 -13.62
N HIS A 118 -3.63 6.00 -12.46
CA HIS A 118 -2.60 6.97 -12.07
C HIS A 118 -1.28 6.82 -12.80
N TYR A 119 -0.75 5.60 -12.93
CA TYR A 119 0.54 5.40 -13.57
C TYR A 119 0.56 5.86 -15.03
N PRO A 120 -0.45 5.52 -15.88
CA PRO A 120 -0.51 6.05 -17.24
C PRO A 120 -0.70 7.56 -17.30
N LEU A 121 -1.53 8.16 -16.41
CA LEU A 121 -1.71 9.61 -16.34
C LEU A 121 -0.39 10.33 -16.07
N ILE A 122 0.38 9.88 -15.06
CA ILE A 122 1.70 10.44 -14.76
C ILE A 122 2.67 10.20 -15.92
N GLY A 123 2.71 8.96 -16.43
CA GLY A 123 3.64 8.57 -17.50
C GLY A 123 3.46 9.39 -18.76
N THR A 124 2.21 9.71 -19.15
CA THR A 124 1.90 10.52 -20.32
C THR A 124 2.11 12.03 -20.08
N ALA A 125 1.84 12.50 -18.84
CA ALA A 125 1.99 13.91 -18.48
C ALA A 125 3.45 14.33 -18.21
N THR A 126 4.40 13.40 -18.13
CA THR A 126 5.79 13.70 -17.73
C THR A 126 6.81 13.25 -18.76
N THR A 127 7.93 13.97 -18.85
CA THR A 127 9.11 13.57 -19.64
C THR A 127 9.98 12.59 -18.83
N PRO A 128 10.89 11.83 -19.47
CA PRO A 128 11.83 10.96 -18.77
C PRO A 128 12.57 11.67 -17.62
N ASP A 129 12.99 12.92 -17.82
CA ASP A 129 13.76 13.70 -16.83
C ASP A 129 12.94 14.15 -15.62
N THR A 130 11.62 14.27 -15.75
CA THR A 130 10.71 14.74 -14.68
C THR A 130 9.91 13.62 -14.03
N ARG A 131 9.83 12.46 -14.68
CA ARG A 131 8.98 11.32 -14.28
C ARG A 131 9.34 10.77 -12.90
N GLY A 132 10.62 10.70 -12.58
CA GLY A 132 11.08 10.23 -11.26
C GLY A 132 10.55 11.11 -10.12
N ARG A 133 10.59 12.45 -10.29
CA ARG A 133 10.03 13.39 -9.31
C ARG A 133 8.51 13.24 -9.16
N ALA A 134 7.80 13.05 -10.28
CA ALA A 134 6.37 12.85 -10.28
C ALA A 134 5.96 11.57 -9.51
N TYR A 135 6.68 10.47 -9.72
CA TYR A 135 6.46 9.24 -8.94
C TYR A 135 6.84 9.39 -7.46
N SER A 136 7.82 10.21 -7.14
CA SER A 136 8.16 10.51 -5.74
C SER A 136 7.04 11.28 -5.04
N VAL A 137 6.46 12.30 -5.70
CA VAL A 137 5.27 13.02 -5.19
C VAL A 137 4.11 12.06 -5.01
N HIS A 138 3.82 11.23 -6.02
CA HIS A 138 2.77 10.22 -5.96
C HIS A 138 2.98 9.24 -4.78
N GLY A 139 4.18 8.69 -4.62
CA GLY A 139 4.49 7.77 -3.51
C GLY A 139 4.36 8.42 -2.14
N PHE A 140 4.84 9.66 -1.99
CA PHE A 140 4.77 10.41 -0.75
C PHE A 140 3.32 10.75 -0.36
N THR A 141 2.50 11.24 -1.31
CA THR A 141 1.09 11.54 -1.04
C THR A 141 0.29 10.30 -0.67
N GLY A 142 0.57 9.14 -1.29
CA GLY A 142 -0.02 7.87 -0.89
C GLY A 142 0.35 7.46 0.53
N ALA A 143 1.60 7.65 0.93
CA ALA A 143 2.03 7.36 2.30
C ALA A 143 1.32 8.27 3.33
N LEU A 144 1.16 9.56 3.02
CA LEU A 144 0.36 10.49 3.82
C LEU A 144 -1.11 10.06 3.90
N GLY A 145 -1.66 9.49 2.80
CA GLY A 145 -3.01 8.94 2.78
C GLY A 145 -3.22 7.86 3.83
N PHE A 146 -2.28 6.93 4.00
CA PHE A 146 -2.34 5.93 5.07
C PHE A 146 -2.27 6.54 6.48
N ALA A 147 -1.56 7.66 6.66
CA ALA A 147 -1.43 8.32 7.96
C ALA A 147 -2.66 9.14 8.35
N ALA A 148 -3.50 9.57 7.40
CA ALA A 148 -4.61 10.47 7.67
C ALA A 148 -5.73 9.85 8.53
N PRO A 149 -6.27 8.64 8.27
CA PRO A 149 -7.38 8.10 9.07
C PRO A 149 -7.05 7.89 10.55
N PRO A 150 -5.88 7.33 10.96
CA PRO A 150 -5.56 7.23 12.37
C PRO A 150 -5.51 8.60 13.07
N ALA A 151 -4.96 9.64 12.42
CA ALA A 151 -4.94 10.99 12.97
C ALA A 151 -6.34 11.59 13.11
N VAL A 152 -7.20 11.43 12.10
CA VAL A 152 -8.58 11.94 12.11
C VAL A 152 -9.41 11.26 13.20
N VAL A 153 -9.33 9.92 13.31
CA VAL A 153 -10.02 9.15 14.34
C VAL A 153 -9.51 9.51 15.74
N ALA A 154 -8.20 9.65 15.91
CA ALA A 154 -7.61 10.07 17.18
C ALA A 154 -8.09 11.47 17.59
N THR A 155 -8.10 12.42 16.64
CA THR A 155 -8.60 13.79 16.89
C THR A 155 -10.07 13.76 17.28
N ALA A 156 -10.91 13.03 16.56
CA ALA A 156 -12.34 12.88 16.89
C ALA A 156 -12.52 12.30 18.30
N SER A 157 -11.78 11.25 18.64
CA SER A 157 -11.81 10.62 19.96
C SER A 157 -11.43 11.61 21.08
N THR A 158 -10.38 12.43 20.89
CA THR A 158 -9.98 13.44 21.90
C THR A 158 -11.01 14.56 22.08
N LEU A 159 -11.80 14.82 21.05
CA LEU A 159 -12.90 15.79 21.09
C LEU A 159 -14.24 15.19 21.55
N GLY A 160 -14.27 13.91 21.92
CA GLY A 160 -15.51 13.20 22.27
C GLY A 160 -16.47 13.01 21.09
N VAL A 161 -15.96 13.06 19.85
CA VAL A 161 -16.75 12.89 18.63
C VAL A 161 -16.74 11.40 18.24
N ASP A 162 -17.90 10.89 17.86
CA ASP A 162 -18.09 9.50 17.44
C ASP A 162 -17.24 9.16 16.20
N TRP A 163 -16.70 7.95 16.15
CA TRP A 163 -15.87 7.47 15.03
C TRP A 163 -16.60 7.48 13.68
N ARG A 164 -17.94 7.33 13.69
CA ARG A 164 -18.76 7.41 12.47
C ARG A 164 -18.68 8.78 11.84
N VAL A 165 -18.67 9.83 12.65
CA VAL A 165 -18.49 11.22 12.17
C VAL A 165 -17.09 11.40 11.59
N ALA A 166 -16.05 10.83 12.22
CA ALA A 166 -14.69 10.88 11.74
C ALA A 166 -14.54 10.21 10.36
N ILE A 167 -15.07 9.01 10.20
CA ILE A 167 -15.07 8.28 8.92
C ILE A 167 -15.93 8.97 7.88
N GLY A 168 -17.11 9.48 8.27
CA GLY A 168 -18.00 10.27 7.42
C GLY A 168 -17.32 11.55 6.90
N ALA A 169 -16.55 12.24 7.75
CA ALA A 169 -15.77 13.40 7.34
C ALA A 169 -14.70 13.03 6.30
N ILE A 170 -14.00 11.92 6.47
CA ILE A 170 -13.04 11.41 5.46
C ILE A 170 -13.77 11.11 4.14
N ALA A 171 -14.95 10.49 4.20
CA ALA A 171 -15.76 10.18 3.02
C ALA A 171 -16.20 11.46 2.27
N VAL A 172 -16.71 12.47 2.99
CA VAL A 172 -17.16 13.73 2.42
C VAL A 172 -16.01 14.53 1.83
N VAL A 173 -14.92 14.73 2.60
CA VAL A 173 -13.73 15.47 2.13
C VAL A 173 -13.13 14.81 0.89
N GLY A 174 -12.98 13.49 0.92
CA GLY A 174 -12.46 12.74 -0.22
C GLY A 174 -13.41 12.73 -1.42
N GLY A 175 -14.73 12.68 -1.19
CA GLY A 175 -15.74 12.79 -2.25
C GLY A 175 -15.77 14.17 -2.90
N VAL A 176 -15.70 15.25 -2.12
CA VAL A 176 -15.58 16.63 -2.62
C VAL A 176 -14.29 16.81 -3.41
N TYR A 177 -13.16 16.31 -2.88
CA TYR A 177 -11.90 16.31 -3.62
C TYR A 177 -12.03 15.54 -4.94
N GLY A 178 -12.64 14.35 -4.89
CA GLY A 178 -12.85 13.50 -6.07
C GLY A 178 -13.64 14.21 -7.15
N ALA A 179 -14.75 14.85 -6.80
CA ALA A 179 -15.56 15.64 -7.73
C ALA A 179 -14.77 16.81 -8.32
N ALA A 180 -14.05 17.56 -7.49
CA ALA A 180 -13.20 18.68 -7.96
C ALA A 180 -12.06 18.19 -8.87
N CYS A 181 -11.43 17.05 -8.54
CA CYS A 181 -10.37 16.43 -9.32
C CYS A 181 -10.88 16.02 -10.71
N LEU A 182 -12.01 15.32 -10.77
CA LEU A 182 -12.62 14.88 -12.04
C LEU A 182 -13.04 16.07 -12.91
N LEU A 183 -13.62 17.10 -12.31
CA LEU A 183 -13.98 18.33 -12.99
C LEU A 183 -12.73 19.07 -13.52
N ALA A 184 -11.61 19.03 -12.79
CA ALA A 184 -10.35 19.62 -13.25
C ALA A 184 -9.75 18.82 -14.41
N PHE A 185 -9.82 17.50 -14.39
CA PHE A 185 -9.43 16.65 -15.52
C PHE A 185 -10.26 16.95 -16.76
N ASP A 186 -11.59 17.01 -16.63
CA ASP A 186 -12.50 17.29 -17.74
C ASP A 186 -12.26 18.66 -18.38
N ARG A 187 -12.01 19.70 -17.58
CA ARG A 187 -11.95 21.08 -18.06
C ARG A 187 -10.55 21.60 -18.41
N ARG A 188 -9.49 20.98 -17.85
CA ARG A 188 -8.15 21.60 -17.86
C ARG A 188 -7.04 20.65 -18.32
N VAL A 189 -7.31 19.37 -18.50
CA VAL A 189 -6.29 18.39 -18.91
C VAL A 189 -6.57 17.93 -20.34
N ASP A 190 -5.54 17.91 -21.17
CA ASP A 190 -5.64 17.49 -22.57
C ASP A 190 -6.12 16.03 -22.69
N GLU A 191 -6.99 15.79 -23.67
CA GLU A 191 -7.50 14.44 -23.96
C GLU A 191 -6.38 13.44 -24.31
N THR A 192 -5.28 13.90 -24.89
CA THR A 192 -4.10 13.08 -25.16
C THR A 192 -3.45 12.48 -23.91
N ILE A 193 -3.68 13.08 -22.73
CA ILE A 193 -3.22 12.55 -21.43
C ILE A 193 -4.24 11.59 -20.84
N THR A 194 -5.54 11.90 -21.00
CA THR A 194 -6.64 11.18 -20.35
C THR A 194 -7.11 9.95 -21.12
N HIS A 195 -6.79 9.86 -22.41
CA HIS A 195 -7.15 8.74 -23.27
C HIS A 195 -5.88 8.04 -23.81
N PRO A 196 -5.95 6.70 -23.97
CA PRO A 196 -4.85 5.96 -24.60
C PRO A 196 -4.74 6.30 -26.08
N THR A 197 -3.53 6.25 -26.62
CA THR A 197 -3.29 6.42 -28.07
C THR A 197 -3.75 5.16 -28.83
N SER A 198 -4.09 5.33 -30.14
CA SER A 198 -4.51 4.21 -31.00
C SER A 198 -3.47 3.09 -31.10
N THR A 199 -2.19 3.39 -30.86
CA THR A 199 -1.09 2.42 -30.86
C THR A 199 -1.12 1.55 -29.57
N GLU A 200 -1.60 2.09 -28.47
CA GLU A 200 -1.74 1.36 -27.20
C GLU A 200 -2.96 0.42 -27.23
N GLN A 201 -3.98 0.75 -28.04
CA GLN A 201 -5.22 -0.04 -28.17
C GLN A 201 -5.06 -1.30 -29.03
N SER A 202 -4.00 -1.40 -29.85
CA SER A 202 -3.83 -2.47 -30.83
C SER A 202 -3.02 -3.63 -30.25
N GLY A 203 -3.69 -4.72 -29.86
CA GLY A 203 -3.02 -6.01 -29.71
C GLY A 203 -3.06 -6.69 -28.35
N GLU A 204 -3.98 -6.35 -27.46
CA GLU A 204 -4.06 -7.06 -26.18
C GLU A 204 -4.74 -8.43 -26.31
N ALA A 205 -4.01 -9.48 -25.92
CA ALA A 205 -4.56 -10.81 -25.78
C ALA A 205 -5.71 -10.85 -24.75
N PRO A 206 -6.69 -11.77 -24.87
CA PRO A 206 -7.75 -11.94 -23.88
C PRO A 206 -7.20 -12.05 -22.45
N LEU A 207 -7.90 -11.46 -21.47
CA LEU A 207 -7.47 -11.37 -20.07
C LEU A 207 -6.99 -12.72 -19.50
N ALA A 208 -7.70 -13.81 -19.78
CA ALA A 208 -7.31 -15.15 -19.37
C ALA A 208 -5.95 -15.59 -19.94
N THR A 209 -5.66 -15.20 -21.19
CA THR A 209 -4.37 -15.48 -21.85
C THR A 209 -3.25 -14.64 -21.22
N ARG A 210 -3.52 -13.37 -20.87
CA ARG A 210 -2.57 -12.50 -20.17
C ARG A 210 -2.23 -13.09 -18.80
N ILE A 211 -3.23 -13.39 -17.99
CA ILE A 211 -3.04 -14.02 -16.66
C ILE A 211 -2.22 -15.31 -16.77
N ARG A 212 -2.60 -16.19 -17.71
CA ARG A 212 -1.88 -17.45 -17.93
C ARG A 212 -0.41 -17.23 -18.33
N ASN A 213 -0.14 -16.27 -19.21
CA ASN A 213 1.22 -15.97 -19.65
C ASN A 213 2.05 -15.33 -18.53
N GLU A 214 1.45 -14.46 -17.73
CA GLU A 214 2.10 -13.88 -16.55
C GLU A 214 2.47 -14.98 -15.55
N LEU A 215 1.52 -15.84 -15.18
CA LEU A 215 1.79 -16.97 -14.28
C LEU A 215 2.91 -17.89 -14.82
N ARG A 216 2.91 -18.19 -16.11
CA ARG A 216 3.99 -18.99 -16.72
C ARG A 216 5.33 -18.29 -16.62
N THR A 217 5.39 -16.98 -16.83
CA THR A 217 6.64 -16.21 -16.73
C THR A 217 7.20 -16.23 -15.31
N VAL A 218 6.34 -16.09 -14.27
CA VAL A 218 6.74 -16.22 -12.85
C VAL A 218 7.34 -17.58 -12.59
N LEU A 219 6.58 -18.62 -12.95
CA LEU A 219 6.97 -20.00 -12.64
C LEU A 219 8.22 -20.46 -13.42
N ALA A 220 8.50 -19.83 -14.56
CA ALA A 220 9.64 -20.12 -15.39
C ALA A 220 10.94 -19.40 -14.96
N SER A 221 10.85 -18.40 -14.09
CA SER A 221 12.02 -17.62 -13.63
C SER A 221 12.19 -17.72 -12.11
N PRO A 222 13.07 -18.60 -11.62
CA PRO A 222 13.29 -18.76 -10.19
C PRO A 222 13.68 -17.47 -9.45
N PRO A 223 14.52 -16.55 -9.99
CA PRO A 223 14.80 -15.28 -9.33
C PRO A 223 13.57 -14.40 -9.18
N ILE A 224 12.73 -14.30 -10.22
CA ILE A 224 11.50 -13.50 -10.20
C ILE A 224 10.48 -14.10 -9.24
N LEU A 225 10.35 -15.43 -9.21
CA LEU A 225 9.47 -16.11 -8.25
C LEU A 225 9.92 -15.85 -6.81
N ALA A 226 11.20 -16.01 -6.50
CA ALA A 226 11.75 -15.74 -5.18
C ALA A 226 11.52 -14.26 -4.76
N LEU A 227 11.73 -13.34 -5.70
CA LEU A 227 11.49 -11.92 -5.47
C LEU A 227 9.99 -11.62 -5.26
N THR A 228 9.09 -12.26 -6.01
CA THR A 228 7.63 -12.13 -5.83
C THR A 228 7.20 -12.63 -4.44
N VAL A 229 7.76 -13.75 -3.98
CA VAL A 229 7.52 -14.27 -2.63
C VAL A 229 8.08 -13.31 -1.57
N LEU A 230 9.24 -12.72 -1.79
CA LEU A 230 9.81 -11.69 -0.90
C LEU A 230 8.87 -10.47 -0.79
N TRP A 231 8.30 -10.01 -1.90
CA TRP A 231 7.34 -8.90 -1.91
C TRP A 231 6.04 -9.28 -1.21
N PHE A 232 5.55 -10.50 -1.38
CA PHE A 232 4.39 -11.03 -0.65
C PHE A 232 4.63 -11.03 0.87
N VAL A 233 5.74 -11.60 1.32
CA VAL A 233 6.08 -11.70 2.76
C VAL A 233 6.26 -10.33 3.39
N THR A 234 6.96 -9.41 2.71
CA THR A 234 7.16 -8.05 3.20
C THR A 234 5.88 -7.21 3.16
N SER A 235 4.96 -7.49 2.23
CA SER A 235 3.62 -6.91 2.23
C SER A 235 2.81 -7.41 3.43
N MET A 236 2.88 -8.69 3.76
CA MET A 236 2.24 -9.22 4.99
C MET A 236 2.74 -8.51 6.24
N ALA A 237 4.07 -8.32 6.38
CA ALA A 237 4.64 -7.56 7.49
C ALA A 237 4.07 -6.13 7.56
N GLY A 238 4.10 -5.41 6.43
CA GLY A 238 3.63 -4.03 6.36
C GLY A 238 2.13 -3.89 6.70
N TRP A 239 1.31 -4.85 6.30
CA TRP A 239 -0.12 -4.87 6.66
C TRP A 239 -0.33 -5.24 8.13
N GLY A 240 0.43 -6.19 8.67
CA GLY A 240 0.39 -6.52 10.09
C GLY A 240 0.71 -5.31 10.97
N ILE A 241 1.75 -4.55 10.62
CA ILE A 241 2.12 -3.31 11.28
C ILE A 241 0.97 -2.29 11.21
N LYS A 242 0.46 -1.99 10.02
CA LYS A 242 -0.62 -1.00 9.83
C LYS A 242 -1.91 -1.37 10.57
N GLN A 243 -2.23 -2.66 10.60
CA GLN A 243 -3.49 -3.17 11.15
C GLN A 243 -3.49 -3.24 12.68
N TYR A 244 -2.37 -3.64 13.29
CA TYR A 244 -2.37 -4.02 14.70
C TYR A 244 -1.51 -3.17 15.61
N THR A 245 -0.74 -2.17 15.12
CA THR A 245 0.10 -1.34 16.00
C THR A 245 -0.74 -0.53 17.00
N ALA A 246 -1.88 0.05 16.59
CA ALA A 246 -2.74 0.75 17.53
C ALA A 246 -3.29 -0.20 18.61
N THR A 247 -3.76 -1.37 18.21
CA THR A 247 -4.25 -2.41 19.14
C THR A 247 -3.14 -2.91 20.07
N LEU A 248 -1.91 -3.10 19.55
CA LEU A 248 -0.78 -3.49 20.41
C LEU A 248 -0.51 -2.43 21.49
N LEU A 249 -0.54 -1.16 21.11
CA LEU A 249 -0.28 -0.05 22.04
C LEU A 249 -1.40 0.09 23.09
N SER A 250 -2.67 -0.12 22.71
CA SER A 250 -3.79 0.05 23.64
C SER A 250 -4.06 -1.16 24.51
N VAL A 251 -3.77 -2.38 24.02
CA VAL A 251 -4.02 -3.64 24.75
C VAL A 251 -2.75 -4.15 25.43
N GLY A 252 -1.60 -4.07 24.77
CA GLY A 252 -0.31 -4.57 25.28
C GLY A 252 0.44 -3.56 26.14
N TYR A 253 0.10 -2.28 26.04
CA TYR A 253 0.68 -1.18 26.80
C TYR A 253 -0.45 -0.29 27.35
N PRO A 254 -0.28 0.42 28.51
CA PRO A 254 -1.31 1.28 29.08
C PRO A 254 -1.39 2.63 28.32
N ILE A 255 -1.66 2.56 27.02
CA ILE A 255 -1.72 3.73 26.13
C ILE A 255 -3.16 3.93 25.66
N PRO A 256 -3.78 5.11 25.86
CA PRO A 256 -5.11 5.41 25.37
C PRO A 256 -5.22 5.26 23.84
N ASP A 257 -6.37 4.78 23.35
CA ASP A 257 -6.61 4.53 21.92
C ASP A 257 -6.32 5.74 21.03
N ALA A 258 -6.67 6.95 21.47
CA ALA A 258 -6.35 8.18 20.74
C ALA A 258 -4.84 8.36 20.56
N THR A 259 -4.06 8.18 21.65
CA THR A 259 -2.60 8.26 21.61
C THR A 259 -2.00 7.16 20.73
N ALA A 260 -2.54 5.94 20.80
CA ALA A 260 -2.13 4.82 19.97
C ALA A 260 -2.35 5.11 18.47
N ASN A 261 -3.49 5.66 18.11
CA ASN A 261 -3.78 6.07 16.73
C ASN A 261 -2.90 7.24 16.25
N PHE A 262 -2.62 8.24 17.11
CA PHE A 262 -1.64 9.29 16.78
C PHE A 262 -0.24 8.72 16.56
N ALA A 263 0.18 7.75 17.39
CA ALA A 263 1.48 7.08 17.23
C ALA A 263 1.55 6.30 15.90
N VAL A 264 0.46 5.63 15.47
CA VAL A 264 0.38 4.99 14.15
C VAL A 264 0.48 6.01 13.02
N SER A 265 -0.23 7.13 13.13
CA SER A 265 -0.12 8.21 12.13
C SER A 265 1.31 8.74 12.03
N ALA A 266 1.96 9.03 13.17
CA ALA A 266 3.34 9.48 13.22
C ALA A 266 4.31 8.42 12.66
N MET A 267 4.13 7.14 12.99
CA MET A 267 4.89 6.02 12.43
C MET A 267 4.82 6.00 10.90
N LEU A 268 3.63 6.15 10.33
CA LEU A 268 3.44 6.11 8.87
C LEU A 268 4.07 7.33 8.18
N VAL A 269 3.97 8.52 8.77
CA VAL A 269 4.66 9.73 8.28
C VAL A 269 6.18 9.55 8.37
N THR A 270 6.68 9.06 9.49
CA THR A 270 8.12 8.80 9.67
C THR A 270 8.61 7.76 8.68
N GLY A 271 7.85 6.68 8.45
CA GLY A 271 8.14 5.68 7.44
C GLY A 271 8.23 6.28 6.03
N ALA A 272 7.28 7.17 5.67
CA ALA A 272 7.29 7.87 4.39
C ALA A 272 8.54 8.74 4.19
N VAL A 273 8.97 9.45 5.24
CA VAL A 273 10.20 10.26 5.20
C VAL A 273 11.44 9.38 5.11
N LEU A 274 11.49 8.30 5.87
CA LEU A 274 12.65 7.40 5.90
C LEU A 274 12.81 6.54 4.63
N ILE A 275 11.81 6.50 3.71
CA ILE A 275 12.02 5.93 2.37
C ILE A 275 13.15 6.66 1.63
N PHE A 276 13.29 7.99 1.80
CA PHE A 276 14.38 8.74 1.19
C PHE A 276 15.76 8.32 1.75
N ALA A 277 15.84 8.04 3.05
CA ALA A 277 17.06 7.49 3.64
C ALA A 277 17.37 6.09 3.09
N GLY A 278 16.34 5.25 2.88
CA GLY A 278 16.45 3.97 2.23
C GLY A 278 16.96 4.07 0.79
N GLY A 279 16.48 5.05 0.03
CA GLY A 279 16.96 5.37 -1.32
C GLY A 279 18.45 5.75 -1.30
N TRP A 280 18.82 6.70 -0.45
CA TRP A 280 20.22 7.10 -0.29
C TRP A 280 21.15 5.94 0.12
N LEU A 281 20.69 5.03 1.00
CA LEU A 281 21.43 3.81 1.34
C LEU A 281 21.58 2.88 0.16
N THR A 282 20.52 2.74 -0.67
CA THR A 282 20.54 1.89 -1.87
C THR A 282 21.48 2.43 -2.94
N ASP A 283 21.59 3.76 -3.07
CA ASP A 283 22.53 4.40 -3.99
C ASP A 283 24.00 4.24 -3.55
N ARG A 284 24.23 4.07 -2.24
CA ARG A 284 25.59 3.98 -1.67
C ARG A 284 26.08 2.54 -1.41
N TYR A 285 25.15 1.63 -1.20
CA TYR A 285 25.42 0.24 -0.89
C TYR A 285 24.65 -0.68 -1.84
N SER A 286 25.14 -1.90 -2.05
CA SER A 286 24.37 -2.89 -2.82
C SER A 286 23.04 -3.22 -2.15
N PRO A 287 21.98 -3.59 -2.93
CA PRO A 287 20.64 -3.83 -2.38
C PRO A 287 20.59 -4.90 -1.28
N GLY A 288 21.41 -5.96 -1.37
CA GLY A 288 21.39 -7.08 -0.42
C GLY A 288 21.58 -6.68 1.03
N PRO A 289 22.70 -6.03 1.42
CA PRO A 289 22.92 -5.53 2.78
C PRO A 289 21.85 -4.58 3.28
N VAL A 290 21.33 -3.70 2.42
CA VAL A 290 20.23 -2.75 2.79
C VAL A 290 18.97 -3.51 3.15
N LEU A 291 18.60 -4.54 2.36
CA LEU A 291 17.45 -5.40 2.63
C LEU A 291 17.62 -6.18 3.94
N VAL A 292 18.76 -6.83 4.10
CA VAL A 292 19.05 -7.62 5.31
C VAL A 292 19.04 -6.73 6.55
N GLY A 293 19.65 -5.55 6.50
CA GLY A 293 19.64 -4.58 7.60
C GLY A 293 18.24 -4.10 7.97
N GLY A 294 17.42 -3.75 6.98
CA GLY A 294 16.03 -3.35 7.19
C GLY A 294 15.17 -4.45 7.82
N TYR A 295 15.30 -5.69 7.33
CA TYR A 295 14.54 -6.82 7.88
C TYR A 295 15.07 -7.30 9.23
N ALA A 296 16.38 -7.20 9.49
CA ALA A 296 16.92 -7.44 10.83
C ALA A 296 16.40 -6.41 11.84
N ALA A 297 16.34 -5.13 11.44
CA ALA A 297 15.70 -4.10 12.26
C ALA A 297 14.20 -4.40 12.49
N LEU A 298 13.47 -4.89 11.48
CA LEU A 298 12.08 -5.34 11.64
C LEU A 298 11.97 -6.44 12.71
N VAL A 299 12.81 -7.47 12.62
CA VAL A 299 12.82 -8.58 13.60
C VAL A 299 13.03 -8.05 15.00
N VAL A 300 14.05 -7.20 15.20
CA VAL A 300 14.38 -6.66 16.53
C VAL A 300 13.25 -5.78 17.06
N VAL A 301 12.77 -4.81 16.27
CA VAL A 301 11.76 -3.85 16.73
C VAL A 301 10.42 -4.55 16.99
N ALA A 302 9.96 -5.43 16.08
CA ALA A 302 8.72 -6.15 16.28
C ALA A 302 8.78 -7.10 17.50
N SER A 303 9.90 -7.79 17.70
CA SER A 303 10.11 -8.67 18.85
C SER A 303 10.12 -7.89 20.18
N LEU A 304 10.83 -6.77 20.24
CA LEU A 304 10.87 -5.93 21.44
C LEU A 304 9.47 -5.40 21.80
N LEU A 305 8.70 -4.97 20.78
CA LEU A 305 7.32 -4.52 21.01
C LEU A 305 6.41 -5.68 21.45
N ALA A 306 6.59 -6.88 20.89
CA ALA A 306 5.81 -8.07 21.23
C ALA A 306 6.04 -8.56 22.67
N LEU A 307 7.22 -8.30 23.25
CA LEU A 307 7.52 -8.66 24.63
C LEU A 307 6.65 -7.94 25.67
N GLY A 308 6.10 -6.75 25.34
CA GLY A 308 5.23 -6.00 26.24
C GLY A 308 5.89 -5.44 27.51
N THR A 309 7.23 -5.51 27.61
CA THR A 309 7.99 -5.14 28.81
C THR A 309 8.65 -3.76 28.76
N LEU A 310 8.53 -3.07 27.62
CA LEU A 310 9.12 -1.75 27.44
C LEU A 310 8.35 -0.68 28.24
N PRO A 311 9.04 0.35 28.77
CA PRO A 311 8.34 1.53 29.24
C PRO A 311 7.59 2.21 28.07
N VAL A 312 6.48 2.89 28.38
CA VAL A 312 5.59 3.53 27.37
C VAL A 312 6.37 4.39 26.36
N LEU A 313 7.29 5.24 26.82
CA LEU A 313 8.10 6.08 25.94
C LEU A 313 9.00 5.25 25.01
N GLY A 314 9.53 4.13 25.50
CA GLY A 314 10.34 3.21 24.70
C GLY A 314 9.51 2.53 23.60
N ALA A 315 8.31 2.08 23.92
CA ALA A 315 7.38 1.49 22.96
C ALA A 315 6.98 2.51 21.87
N LEU A 316 6.62 3.74 22.27
CA LEU A 316 6.28 4.81 21.34
C LEU A 316 7.47 5.17 20.43
N ALA A 317 8.68 5.27 20.97
CA ALA A 317 9.89 5.55 20.17
C ALA A 317 10.17 4.44 19.13
N LEU A 318 10.02 3.16 19.50
CA LEU A 318 10.20 2.05 18.56
C LEU A 318 9.09 2.02 17.49
N VAL A 319 7.86 2.34 17.87
CA VAL A 319 6.75 2.43 16.90
C VAL A 319 7.04 3.47 15.82
N LEU A 320 7.62 4.62 16.14
CA LEU A 320 7.94 5.65 15.14
C LEU A 320 8.82 5.12 13.99
N VAL A 321 9.73 4.19 14.28
CA VAL A 321 10.64 3.65 13.27
C VAL A 321 10.17 2.31 12.69
N LEU A 322 9.12 1.71 13.24
CA LEU A 322 8.66 0.37 12.87
C LEU A 322 8.29 0.27 11.37
N SER A 323 7.49 1.21 10.85
CA SER A 323 7.11 1.20 9.42
C SER A 323 8.32 1.37 8.51
N ALA A 324 9.31 2.16 8.92
CA ALA A 324 10.53 2.41 8.15
C ALA A 324 11.37 1.14 7.93
N THR A 325 11.29 0.14 8.82
CA THR A 325 12.01 -1.13 8.66
C THR A 325 11.58 -1.90 7.41
N VAL A 326 10.33 -1.76 7.00
CA VAL A 326 9.76 -2.35 5.77
C VAL A 326 9.76 -1.35 4.63
N ASP A 327 9.28 -0.13 4.86
CA ASP A 327 9.10 0.87 3.82
C ASP A 327 10.44 1.44 3.34
N GLY A 328 11.43 1.61 4.22
CA GLY A 328 12.78 2.04 3.88
C GLY A 328 13.55 1.03 3.00
N SER A 329 13.14 -0.23 2.98
CA SER A 329 13.74 -1.24 2.09
C SER A 329 13.12 -1.28 0.68
N ARG A 330 12.07 -0.47 0.40
CA ARG A 330 11.40 -0.44 -0.92
C ARG A 330 12.33 -0.06 -2.07
N PRO A 331 13.19 0.99 -1.97
CA PRO A 331 14.12 1.32 -3.04
C PRO A 331 15.07 0.16 -3.37
N ALA A 332 15.62 -0.50 -2.35
CA ALA A 332 16.53 -1.63 -2.54
C ALA A 332 15.82 -2.84 -3.20
N ARG A 333 14.55 -3.11 -2.84
CA ARG A 333 13.76 -4.13 -3.53
C ARG A 333 13.48 -3.78 -4.99
N ALA A 334 13.16 -2.52 -5.27
CA ALA A 334 12.93 -2.05 -6.63
C ALA A 334 14.19 -2.13 -7.48
N SER A 335 15.35 -1.71 -6.94
CA SER A 335 16.65 -1.83 -7.60
C SER A 335 17.02 -3.30 -7.90
N LEU A 336 16.74 -4.22 -6.96
CA LEU A 336 16.97 -5.63 -7.18
C LEU A 336 16.02 -6.22 -8.25
N ALA A 337 14.77 -5.75 -8.29
CA ALA A 337 13.81 -6.13 -9.33
C ALA A 337 14.26 -5.67 -10.72
N ASP A 338 14.76 -4.45 -10.82
CA ASP A 338 15.27 -3.88 -12.06
C ASP A 338 16.50 -4.66 -12.54
N ALA A 339 17.48 -4.92 -11.66
CA ALA A 339 18.69 -5.67 -11.96
C ALA A 339 18.41 -7.12 -12.44
N LEU A 340 17.32 -7.74 -12.00
CA LEU A 340 16.92 -9.10 -12.40
C LEU A 340 16.03 -9.12 -13.65
N SER A 341 15.61 -7.95 -14.15
CA SER A 341 14.73 -7.81 -15.31
C SER A 341 15.53 -7.45 -16.55
N SER A 342 15.25 -8.10 -17.69
CA SER A 342 15.73 -7.63 -18.98
C SER A 342 14.88 -6.43 -19.45
N ALA A 343 15.43 -5.57 -20.31
CA ALA A 343 14.73 -4.40 -20.86
C ALA A 343 13.35 -4.77 -21.47
N ASP A 344 13.27 -5.94 -22.13
CA ASP A 344 12.04 -6.42 -22.78
C ASP A 344 11.02 -7.05 -21.81
N SER A 345 11.41 -7.33 -20.55
CA SER A 345 10.59 -7.99 -19.55
C SER A 345 10.31 -7.16 -18.31
N ALA A 346 10.90 -5.97 -18.17
CA ALA A 346 10.80 -5.15 -16.97
C ALA A 346 9.34 -4.85 -16.57
N GLY A 347 8.50 -4.42 -17.50
CA GLY A 347 7.09 -4.15 -17.22
C GLY A 347 6.32 -5.40 -16.76
N LYS A 348 6.58 -6.56 -17.37
CA LYS A 348 5.97 -7.84 -16.96
C LYS A 348 6.40 -8.23 -15.55
N ASN A 349 7.69 -8.13 -15.26
CA ASN A 349 8.25 -8.49 -13.96
C ASN A 349 7.71 -7.58 -12.85
N PHE A 350 7.60 -6.27 -13.07
CA PHE A 350 6.96 -5.36 -12.11
C PHE A 350 5.47 -5.67 -11.91
N GLY A 351 4.74 -6.09 -12.95
CA GLY A 351 3.37 -6.59 -12.83
C GLY A 351 3.27 -7.77 -11.85
N LEU A 352 4.20 -8.73 -11.96
CA LEU A 352 4.27 -9.90 -11.09
C LEU A 352 4.59 -9.55 -9.63
N LEU A 353 5.52 -8.62 -9.41
CA LEU A 353 5.83 -8.13 -8.07
C LEU A 353 4.60 -7.48 -7.42
N THR A 354 3.78 -6.79 -8.23
CA THR A 354 2.51 -6.21 -7.76
C THR A 354 1.52 -7.30 -7.30
N VAL A 355 1.50 -8.46 -7.95
CA VAL A 355 0.72 -9.63 -7.47
C VAL A 355 1.20 -10.08 -6.09
N GLY A 356 2.51 -10.11 -5.84
CA GLY A 356 3.05 -10.39 -4.50
C GLY A 356 2.57 -9.38 -3.45
N ILE A 357 2.62 -8.07 -3.77
CA ILE A 357 2.15 -7.01 -2.86
C ILE A 357 0.66 -7.18 -2.56
N SER A 358 -0.17 -7.31 -3.60
CA SER A 358 -1.63 -7.41 -3.46
C SER A 358 -2.06 -8.69 -2.76
N GLY A 359 -1.38 -9.81 -3.07
CA GLY A 359 -1.61 -11.09 -2.38
C GLY A 359 -1.30 -11.00 -0.88
N GLY A 360 -0.18 -10.37 -0.52
CA GLY A 360 0.15 -10.12 0.89
C GLY A 360 -0.88 -9.23 1.59
N ALA A 361 -1.38 -8.20 0.91
CA ALA A 361 -2.43 -7.32 1.42
C ALA A 361 -3.78 -8.03 1.62
N ALA A 362 -4.10 -9.00 0.75
CA ALA A 362 -5.33 -9.79 0.87
C ALA A 362 -5.26 -10.86 1.96
N VAL A 363 -4.09 -11.48 2.14
CA VAL A 363 -3.90 -12.64 3.05
C VAL A 363 -3.55 -12.21 4.47
N ALA A 364 -2.76 -11.16 4.66
CA ALA A 364 -2.29 -10.75 5.98
C ALA A 364 -3.44 -10.41 6.94
N PRO A 365 -4.47 -9.62 6.58
CA PRO A 365 -5.51 -9.24 7.52
C PRO A 365 -6.27 -10.44 8.12
N PRO A 366 -6.83 -11.37 7.35
CA PRO A 366 -7.56 -12.50 7.94
C PRO A 366 -6.64 -13.47 8.69
N VAL A 367 -5.42 -13.71 8.22
CA VAL A 367 -4.46 -14.59 8.90
C VAL A 367 -4.06 -14.03 10.27
N LEU A 368 -3.66 -12.76 10.30
CA LEU A 368 -3.24 -12.11 11.55
C LEU A 368 -4.43 -11.93 12.52
N ALA A 369 -5.63 -11.69 11.99
CA ALA A 369 -6.83 -11.62 12.81
C ALA A 369 -7.10 -12.91 13.59
N VAL A 370 -6.96 -14.07 12.94
CA VAL A 370 -7.07 -15.39 13.60
C VAL A 370 -5.97 -15.58 14.65
N VAL A 371 -4.76 -15.09 14.39
CA VAL A 371 -3.65 -15.13 15.37
C VAL A 371 -3.99 -14.25 16.58
N VAL A 372 -4.46 -13.03 16.35
CA VAL A 372 -4.86 -12.11 17.43
C VAL A 372 -5.99 -12.69 18.27
N GLU A 373 -7.01 -13.24 17.63
CA GLU A 373 -8.17 -13.84 18.32
C GLU A 373 -7.79 -15.03 19.19
N ARG A 374 -6.83 -15.85 18.75
CA ARG A 374 -6.43 -17.08 19.47
C ARG A 374 -5.30 -16.87 20.49
N ALA A 375 -4.39 -15.96 20.23
CA ALA A 375 -3.15 -15.83 20.99
C ALA A 375 -2.81 -14.38 21.38
N GLY A 376 -3.71 -13.43 21.12
CA GLY A 376 -3.55 -12.02 21.44
C GLY A 376 -2.69 -11.25 20.45
N VAL A 377 -2.74 -9.91 20.57
CA VAL A 377 -2.09 -9.01 19.62
C VAL A 377 -0.55 -9.13 19.61
N ALA A 378 0.07 -9.47 20.73
CA ALA A 378 1.52 -9.71 20.81
C ALA A 378 1.95 -10.85 19.87
N ALA A 379 1.12 -11.92 19.74
CA ALA A 379 1.40 -13.01 18.82
C ALA A 379 1.45 -12.56 17.35
N ALA A 380 0.61 -11.60 16.95
CA ALA A 380 0.69 -11.02 15.60
C ALA A 380 2.03 -10.33 15.34
N PHE A 381 2.63 -9.68 16.35
CA PHE A 381 3.96 -9.06 16.21
C PHE A 381 5.09 -10.09 16.20
N TRP A 382 4.94 -11.24 16.86
CA TRP A 382 5.85 -12.38 16.67
C TRP A 382 5.75 -12.95 15.25
N VAL A 383 4.56 -12.99 14.66
CA VAL A 383 4.40 -13.36 13.23
C VAL A 383 5.07 -12.32 12.33
N VAL A 384 4.89 -11.02 12.61
CA VAL A 384 5.58 -9.93 11.87
C VAL A 384 7.10 -10.08 11.98
N ALA A 385 7.65 -10.38 13.15
CA ALA A 385 9.07 -10.66 13.31
C ALA A 385 9.50 -11.90 12.51
N GLY A 386 8.71 -12.96 12.53
CA GLY A 386 8.93 -14.18 11.71
C GLY A 386 8.95 -13.91 10.22
N THR A 387 8.07 -13.00 9.72
CA THR A 387 8.15 -12.56 8.31
C THR A 387 9.46 -11.83 8.00
N GLY A 388 10.01 -11.09 8.95
CA GLY A 388 11.33 -10.45 8.83
C GLY A 388 12.46 -11.49 8.66
N VAL A 389 12.46 -12.55 9.49
CA VAL A 389 13.42 -13.66 9.35
C VAL A 389 13.29 -14.33 8.00
N LEU A 390 12.05 -14.63 7.58
CA LEU A 390 11.80 -15.22 6.27
C LEU A 390 12.25 -14.30 5.12
N ALA A 391 12.05 -13.00 5.25
CA ALA A 391 12.49 -12.02 4.25
C ALA A 391 14.02 -11.95 4.12
N ILE A 392 14.77 -12.10 5.22
CA ILE A 392 16.25 -12.23 5.19
C ILE A 392 16.64 -13.48 4.41
N GLY A 393 16.06 -14.64 4.72
CA GLY A 393 16.32 -15.89 3.99
C GLY A 393 15.99 -15.80 2.50
N LEU A 394 14.82 -15.24 2.17
CA LEU A 394 14.41 -15.00 0.78
C LEU A 394 15.34 -14.03 0.05
N THR A 395 15.84 -12.99 0.72
CA THR A 395 16.84 -12.09 0.13
C THR A 395 18.11 -12.86 -0.24
N ALA A 396 18.62 -13.74 0.63
CA ALA A 396 19.76 -14.58 0.33
C ALA A 396 19.48 -15.52 -0.84
N VAL A 397 18.29 -16.12 -0.93
CA VAL A 397 17.88 -16.97 -2.05
C VAL A 397 17.85 -16.17 -3.36
N VAL A 398 17.24 -14.97 -3.37
CA VAL A 398 17.17 -14.11 -4.55
C VAL A 398 18.57 -13.76 -5.06
N LEU A 399 19.49 -13.41 -4.16
CA LEU A 399 20.87 -13.08 -4.50
C LEU A 399 21.63 -14.31 -5.03
N ALA A 400 21.43 -15.49 -4.44
CA ALA A 400 22.09 -16.72 -4.87
C ALA A 400 21.60 -17.21 -6.24
N VAL A 401 20.27 -17.16 -6.48
CA VAL A 401 19.65 -17.63 -7.74
C VAL A 401 19.77 -16.59 -8.85
N GLY A 402 19.84 -15.29 -8.48
CA GLY A 402 20.04 -14.17 -9.41
C GLY A 402 21.41 -14.15 -10.09
N GLY A 403 22.39 -14.85 -9.52
CA GLY A 403 23.74 -15.01 -10.07
C GLY A 403 24.50 -13.71 -10.29
N SER A 404 25.59 -13.75 -11.08
CA SER A 404 26.46 -12.61 -11.39
C SER A 404 25.77 -11.40 -12.05
N ARG A 405 24.58 -11.56 -12.61
CA ARG A 405 23.81 -10.45 -13.24
C ARG A 405 23.47 -9.34 -12.28
N ALA A 406 23.10 -9.66 -11.04
CA ALA A 406 22.79 -8.67 -10.03
C ALA A 406 24.05 -7.94 -9.48
N THR A 407 25.22 -8.51 -9.65
CA THR A 407 26.50 -7.96 -9.20
C THR A 407 27.17 -7.10 -10.28
N GLU A 408 27.05 -7.48 -11.55
CA GLU A 408 27.66 -6.73 -12.68
C GLU A 408 26.97 -5.40 -12.97
N SER A 409 25.63 -5.32 -12.86
CA SER A 409 24.87 -4.08 -13.14
C SER A 409 25.16 -2.97 -12.11
N VAL A 410 25.54 -3.33 -10.88
CA VAL A 410 25.93 -2.38 -9.83
C VAL A 410 27.36 -1.86 -9.99
N GLN A 411 28.24 -2.62 -10.66
CA GLN A 411 29.64 -2.21 -10.91
C GLN A 411 29.82 -1.32 -12.15
N LEU A 412 28.87 -1.32 -13.09
CA LEU A 412 28.94 -0.51 -14.31
C LEU A 412 28.29 0.88 -14.16
N GLY A 413 27.71 1.19 -13.00
CA GLY A 413 27.09 2.48 -12.65
C GLY A 413 27.96 3.41 -11.79
N ASN A 414 29.24 3.07 -11.57
CA ASN A 414 30.22 3.89 -10.86
C ASN A 414 31.25 4.49 -11.84
#